data_0afd8788e957e6729b3d5cf322a2acac
#
_entry.id   0afd8788e957e6729b3d5cf322a2acac
#
_cell.length_a   1.000
_cell.length_b   1.000
_cell.length_c   1.000
_cell.angle_alpha   90.00
_cell.angle_beta   90.00
_cell.angle_gamma   90.00
#
_symmetry.space_group_name_H-M   'P 1'
#
loop_
_entity.id
_entity.type
_entity.pdbx_description
1 polymer ?
#
loop_
_entity_poly.entity_id
_entity_poly.type
_entity_poly.pdbx_seq_one_letter_code
_entity_poly.pdbx_strand_id
1 'polypeptide(L)'
;MILKPQDIVVLLKLVVLGARPWTYQRLAEELAMSQSEVHAGVRRAVAAQLMNEAITGNGRINYPALKEFLIHGVRYAYPPKHGGLTRGMPTGYAAPPLNKVIVGSNEPPPVWPYADGSVRGLSFEPLYPSVPVAAERDPKLYELLALVDAMRDGRARERNIAAQEFEQRISMAVPAPAAHLGSDTTTAAPMLHSPQAAYVTQTGGELKIPRDRLAALCRQYGVRKLSVFGSAARGDMTPESDVDLMVEFEPDSKTSLFDLPAMQEELSALFENRRVDIATPEILENPFRRKAISADLKMLYAA
;
A
#
# COMPACT_ATOMS: atom_id res chain seq x y z
N MET A 1 19.70 5.10 -4.95
CA MET A 1 19.80 3.65 -5.32
C MET A 1 18.66 3.32 -6.24
N ILE A 2 18.88 2.52 -7.29
CA ILE A 2 17.82 2.12 -8.25
C ILE A 2 17.29 0.77 -7.84
N LEU A 3 15.96 0.63 -7.73
CA LEU A 3 15.27 -0.63 -7.47
C LEU A 3 15.56 -1.64 -8.60
N LYS A 4 15.76 -2.91 -8.26
CA LYS A 4 16.05 -3.98 -9.20
C LYS A 4 14.92 -5.04 -9.21
N PRO A 5 14.74 -5.83 -10.28
CA PRO A 5 13.67 -6.84 -10.34
C PRO A 5 13.72 -7.84 -9.18
N GLN A 6 14.90 -8.27 -8.76
CA GLN A 6 15.06 -9.20 -7.63
C GLN A 6 14.60 -8.62 -6.29
N ASP A 7 14.56 -7.29 -6.14
CA ASP A 7 14.08 -6.67 -4.90
C ASP A 7 12.58 -6.92 -4.70
N ILE A 8 11.85 -7.03 -5.81
CA ILE A 8 10.43 -7.41 -5.78
C ILE A 8 10.26 -8.83 -5.27
N VAL A 9 11.15 -9.76 -5.65
CA VAL A 9 11.11 -11.14 -5.15
C VAL A 9 11.30 -11.17 -3.63
N VAL A 10 12.25 -10.38 -3.10
CA VAL A 10 12.48 -10.22 -1.66
C VAL A 10 11.26 -9.63 -0.96
N LEU A 11 10.68 -8.56 -1.51
CA LEU A 11 9.47 -7.91 -0.96
C LEU A 11 8.27 -8.86 -0.92
N LEU A 12 8.01 -9.61 -2.00
CA LEU A 12 6.92 -10.58 -2.04
C LEU A 12 7.12 -11.71 -1.02
N LYS A 13 8.36 -12.16 -0.81
CA LYS A 13 8.65 -13.12 0.25
C LYS A 13 8.35 -12.56 1.64
N LEU A 14 8.69 -11.31 1.89
CA LEU A 14 8.37 -10.64 3.14
C LEU A 14 6.85 -10.45 3.32
N VAL A 15 6.10 -10.20 2.24
CA VAL A 15 4.62 -10.21 2.26
C VAL A 15 4.10 -11.57 2.72
N VAL A 16 4.61 -12.68 2.16
CA VAL A 16 4.21 -14.04 2.56
C VAL A 16 4.57 -14.33 4.01
N LEU A 17 5.68 -13.82 4.50
CA LEU A 17 6.08 -13.96 5.90
C LEU A 17 5.18 -13.17 6.85
N GLY A 18 4.68 -12.01 6.41
CA GLY A 18 3.84 -11.13 7.24
C GLY A 18 4.57 -10.64 8.49
N ALA A 19 3.96 -10.84 9.66
CA ALA A 19 4.54 -10.44 10.95
C ALA A 19 5.58 -11.44 11.51
N ARG A 20 5.85 -12.55 10.84
CA ARG A 20 6.83 -13.55 11.32
C ARG A 20 8.24 -12.98 11.30
N PRO A 21 9.06 -13.26 12.34
CA PRO A 21 10.45 -12.83 12.37
C PRO A 21 11.22 -13.51 11.22
N TRP A 22 12.14 -12.77 10.63
CA TRP A 22 12.98 -13.24 9.54
C TRP A 22 14.45 -12.81 9.75
N THR A 23 15.35 -13.50 9.10
CA THR A 23 16.77 -13.16 9.03
C THR A 23 17.23 -13.13 7.59
N TYR A 24 18.28 -12.36 7.29
CA TYR A 24 18.85 -12.32 5.94
C TYR A 24 19.30 -13.69 5.45
N GLN A 25 19.88 -14.51 6.36
CA GLN A 25 20.31 -15.88 6.04
C GLN A 25 19.10 -16.72 5.62
N ARG A 26 18.03 -16.74 6.41
CA ARG A 26 16.83 -17.52 6.11
C ARG A 26 16.17 -17.08 4.81
N LEU A 27 16.06 -15.77 4.57
CA LEU A 27 15.53 -15.25 3.31
C LEU A 27 16.39 -15.69 2.10
N ALA A 28 17.71 -15.63 2.25
CA ALA A 28 18.65 -16.06 1.21
C ALA A 28 18.50 -17.55 0.88
N GLU A 29 18.38 -18.40 1.87
CA GLU A 29 18.15 -19.84 1.71
C GLU A 29 16.79 -20.13 1.04
N GLU A 30 15.70 -19.50 1.51
CA GLU A 30 14.35 -19.71 0.99
C GLU A 30 14.18 -19.16 -0.43
N LEU A 31 14.89 -18.09 -0.80
CA LEU A 31 14.87 -17.48 -2.13
C LEU A 31 15.93 -18.04 -3.10
N ALA A 32 16.82 -18.91 -2.62
CA ALA A 32 17.99 -19.38 -3.37
C ALA A 32 18.83 -18.21 -3.92
N MET A 33 19.04 -17.18 -3.09
CA MET A 33 19.86 -15.99 -3.37
C MET A 33 21.04 -15.92 -2.41
N SER A 34 22.05 -15.10 -2.73
CA SER A 34 23.09 -14.80 -1.77
C SER A 34 22.57 -13.87 -0.66
N GLN A 35 23.12 -14.00 0.55
CA GLN A 35 22.75 -13.12 1.67
C GLN A 35 23.05 -11.65 1.35
N SER A 36 24.13 -11.37 0.64
CA SER A 36 24.50 -10.02 0.20
C SER A 36 23.47 -9.43 -0.77
N GLU A 37 22.91 -10.26 -1.69
CA GLU A 37 21.88 -9.81 -2.63
C GLU A 37 20.58 -9.48 -1.91
N VAL A 38 20.15 -10.32 -0.97
CA VAL A 38 18.96 -10.06 -0.15
C VAL A 38 19.13 -8.80 0.69
N HIS A 39 20.29 -8.63 1.35
CA HIS A 39 20.59 -7.42 2.13
C HIS A 39 20.58 -6.15 1.25
N ALA A 40 21.21 -6.20 0.07
CA ALA A 40 21.19 -5.11 -0.88
C ALA A 40 19.78 -4.81 -1.39
N GLY A 41 18.96 -5.86 -1.61
CA GLY A 41 17.56 -5.75 -2.00
C GLY A 41 16.71 -5.01 -0.97
N VAL A 42 16.82 -5.39 0.30
CA VAL A 42 16.12 -4.71 1.41
C VAL A 42 16.52 -3.22 1.47
N ARG A 43 17.82 -2.91 1.38
CA ARG A 43 18.29 -1.51 1.38
C ARG A 43 17.73 -0.69 0.19
N ARG A 44 17.64 -1.30 -1.01
CA ARG A 44 17.03 -0.63 -2.17
C ARG A 44 15.53 -0.47 -2.01
N ALA A 45 14.85 -1.45 -1.40
CA ALA A 45 13.41 -1.37 -1.11
C ALA A 45 13.08 -0.26 -0.11
N VAL A 46 13.92 -0.09 0.93
CA VAL A 46 13.81 1.05 1.88
C VAL A 46 14.05 2.38 1.16
N ALA A 47 15.11 2.48 0.36
CA ALA A 47 15.41 3.70 -0.40
C ALA A 47 14.31 4.06 -1.42
N ALA A 48 13.57 3.07 -1.92
CA ALA A 48 12.40 3.24 -2.80
C ALA A 48 11.07 3.44 -2.04
N GLN A 49 11.11 3.55 -0.71
CA GLN A 49 9.93 3.70 0.17
C GLN A 49 8.89 2.56 0.06
N LEU A 50 9.29 1.41 -0.49
CA LEU A 50 8.45 0.20 -0.52
C LEU A 50 8.52 -0.59 0.79
N MET A 51 9.42 -0.20 1.68
CA MET A 51 9.64 -0.80 2.98
C MET A 51 10.13 0.27 3.94
N ASN A 52 9.68 0.23 5.19
CA ASN A 52 10.13 1.13 6.24
C ASN A 52 11.34 0.52 6.96
N GLU A 53 12.33 1.34 7.28
CA GLU A 53 13.48 0.91 8.07
C GLU A 53 13.04 0.68 9.51
N ALA A 54 13.31 -0.51 10.05
CA ALA A 54 13.09 -0.75 11.47
C ALA A 54 14.39 -0.54 12.25
N ILE A 55 14.31 0.18 13.35
CA ILE A 55 15.41 0.44 14.29
C ILE A 55 16.03 -0.86 14.84
N THR A 56 15.34 -1.99 14.73
CA THR A 56 15.73 -3.30 15.27
C THR A 56 15.87 -4.43 14.22
N GLY A 57 16.09 -4.11 12.95
CA GLY A 57 16.41 -5.12 11.93
C GLY A 57 15.21 -5.81 11.25
N ASN A 58 13.98 -5.59 11.68
CA ASN A 58 12.77 -6.12 11.05
C ASN A 58 11.98 -5.00 10.37
N GLY A 59 12.44 -4.52 9.22
CA GLY A 59 11.71 -3.54 8.42
C GLY A 59 10.32 -4.05 8.05
N ARG A 60 9.34 -3.15 8.05
CA ARG A 60 7.95 -3.45 7.67
C ARG A 60 7.69 -3.01 6.24
N ILE A 61 6.94 -3.80 5.50
CA ILE A 61 6.52 -3.48 4.15
C ILE A 61 5.54 -2.29 4.19
N ASN A 62 5.76 -1.33 3.30
CA ASN A 62 4.79 -0.30 2.97
C ASN A 62 3.80 -0.90 1.95
N TYR A 63 2.76 -1.56 2.45
CA TYR A 63 1.79 -2.26 1.62
C TYR A 63 1.09 -1.36 0.58
N PRO A 64 0.65 -0.13 0.92
CA PRO A 64 0.06 0.79 -0.06
C PRO A 64 1.01 1.11 -1.21
N ALA A 65 2.25 1.51 -0.90
CA ALA A 65 3.24 1.85 -1.93
C ALA A 65 3.64 0.64 -2.79
N LEU A 66 3.82 -0.53 -2.17
CA LEU A 66 4.13 -1.76 -2.88
C LEU A 66 3.00 -2.15 -3.83
N LYS A 67 1.74 -2.07 -3.38
CA LYS A 67 0.56 -2.34 -4.18
C LYS A 67 0.48 -1.39 -5.38
N GLU A 68 0.60 -0.09 -5.16
CA GLU A 68 0.58 0.91 -6.21
C GLU A 68 1.66 0.66 -7.26
N PHE A 69 2.89 0.40 -6.81
CA PHE A 69 4.00 0.11 -7.71
C PHE A 69 3.75 -1.17 -8.54
N LEU A 70 3.29 -2.26 -7.93
CA LEU A 70 3.10 -3.52 -8.64
C LEU A 70 1.90 -3.50 -9.58
N ILE A 71 0.82 -2.80 -9.26
CA ILE A 71 -0.35 -2.73 -10.13
C ILE A 71 -0.11 -1.76 -11.30
N HIS A 72 0.51 -0.62 -11.06
CA HIS A 72 0.60 0.46 -12.05
C HIS A 72 1.99 0.64 -12.66
N GLY A 73 3.07 0.31 -11.93
CA GLY A 73 4.45 0.63 -12.30
C GLY A 73 5.28 -0.54 -12.82
N VAL A 74 5.08 -1.76 -12.30
CA VAL A 74 5.97 -2.91 -12.55
C VAL A 74 6.16 -3.23 -14.03
N ARG A 75 5.13 -3.13 -14.84
CA ARG A 75 5.15 -3.41 -16.28
C ARG A 75 6.06 -2.47 -17.07
N TYR A 76 6.22 -1.25 -16.61
CA TYR A 76 7.08 -0.25 -17.25
C TYR A 76 8.50 -0.30 -16.70
N ALA A 77 8.64 -0.60 -15.42
CA ALA A 77 9.95 -0.69 -14.78
C ALA A 77 10.70 -1.98 -15.15
N TYR A 78 9.97 -3.10 -15.28
CA TYR A 78 10.55 -4.42 -15.50
C TYR A 78 9.79 -5.21 -16.59
N PRO A 79 9.76 -4.74 -17.85
CA PRO A 79 9.11 -5.47 -18.94
C PRO A 79 9.78 -6.84 -19.10
N PRO A 80 9.03 -7.94 -19.27
CA PRO A 80 9.62 -9.27 -19.43
C PRO A 80 10.21 -9.43 -20.82
N LYS A 81 11.23 -10.29 -20.91
CA LYS A 81 11.69 -10.80 -22.19
C LYS A 81 11.06 -12.16 -22.46
N HIS A 82 10.72 -12.38 -23.72
CA HIS A 82 10.16 -13.63 -24.22
C HIS A 82 11.21 -14.40 -25.01
N GLY A 83 11.13 -15.73 -24.95
CA GLY A 83 12.00 -16.61 -25.71
C GLY A 83 11.22 -17.73 -26.41
N GLY A 84 11.93 -18.64 -27.00
CA GLY A 84 11.38 -19.81 -27.69
C GLY A 84 10.74 -20.82 -26.74
N LEU A 85 10.22 -21.92 -27.31
CA LEU A 85 9.66 -23.03 -26.55
C LEU A 85 10.71 -23.68 -25.66
N THR A 86 10.43 -23.80 -24.40
CA THR A 86 11.28 -24.40 -23.39
C THR A 86 10.47 -25.20 -22.37
N ARG A 87 11.17 -26.07 -21.62
CA ARG A 87 10.61 -26.70 -20.44
C ARG A 87 10.70 -25.75 -19.27
N GLY A 88 9.63 -25.64 -18.44
CA GLY A 88 9.65 -24.73 -17.33
C GLY A 88 8.47 -24.88 -16.36
N MET A 89 8.39 -23.92 -15.43
CA MET A 89 7.30 -23.76 -14.48
C MET A 89 6.32 -22.72 -15.05
N PRO A 90 5.01 -23.01 -15.11
CA PRO A 90 4.01 -22.05 -15.59
C PRO A 90 4.05 -20.73 -14.84
N THR A 91 3.75 -19.61 -15.52
CA THR A 91 3.62 -18.29 -14.90
C THR A 91 2.45 -17.50 -15.51
N GLY A 92 2.20 -16.30 -15.01
CA GLY A 92 1.13 -15.44 -15.49
C GLY A 92 -0.22 -16.12 -15.43
N TYR A 93 -1.00 -16.01 -16.52
CA TYR A 93 -2.35 -16.62 -16.59
C TYR A 93 -2.36 -18.14 -16.49
N ALA A 94 -1.26 -18.80 -16.80
CA ALA A 94 -1.13 -20.27 -16.79
C ALA A 94 -0.80 -20.86 -15.41
N ALA A 95 -0.54 -20.01 -14.42
CA ALA A 95 -0.20 -20.38 -13.05
C ALA A 95 -1.35 -20.07 -12.07
N PRO A 96 -1.34 -20.71 -10.87
CA PRO A 96 -2.24 -20.32 -9.80
C PRO A 96 -2.02 -18.86 -9.37
N PRO A 97 -3.09 -18.13 -9.01
CA PRO A 97 -4.50 -18.56 -8.99
C PRO A 97 -5.23 -18.41 -10.33
N LEU A 98 -4.61 -17.73 -11.31
CA LEU A 98 -5.28 -17.26 -12.53
C LEU A 98 -5.71 -18.41 -13.45
N ASN A 99 -5.01 -19.52 -13.45
CA ASN A 99 -5.34 -20.72 -14.25
C ASN A 99 -6.69 -21.36 -13.89
N LYS A 100 -7.29 -20.98 -12.75
CA LYS A 100 -8.63 -21.42 -12.35
C LYS A 100 -9.74 -20.52 -12.89
N VAL A 101 -9.39 -19.29 -13.26
CA VAL A 101 -10.35 -18.24 -13.64
C VAL A 101 -10.23 -17.89 -15.13
N ILE A 102 -9.03 -18.02 -15.68
CA ILE A 102 -8.72 -17.70 -17.07
C ILE A 102 -8.60 -19.00 -17.86
N VAL A 103 -9.49 -19.17 -18.82
CA VAL A 103 -9.37 -20.29 -19.79
C VAL A 103 -8.18 -20.01 -20.69
N GLY A 104 -7.22 -20.92 -20.72
CA GLY A 104 -6.04 -20.80 -21.56
C GLY A 104 -6.39 -20.72 -23.06
N SER A 105 -5.54 -20.05 -23.82
CA SER A 105 -5.60 -20.07 -25.28
C SER A 105 -5.00 -21.39 -25.79
N ASN A 106 -5.18 -21.67 -27.10
CA ASN A 106 -4.50 -22.80 -27.76
C ASN A 106 -2.97 -22.55 -27.93
N GLU A 107 -2.47 -21.40 -27.49
CA GLU A 107 -1.05 -21.07 -27.54
C GLU A 107 -0.28 -21.74 -26.38
N PRO A 108 0.99 -22.09 -26.56
CA PRO A 108 1.81 -22.59 -25.48
C PRO A 108 1.86 -21.62 -24.32
N PRO A 109 1.65 -22.09 -23.07
CA PRO A 109 1.60 -21.21 -21.91
C PRO A 109 2.95 -20.53 -21.63
N PRO A 110 2.97 -19.36 -20.97
CA PRO A 110 4.20 -18.76 -20.50
C PRO A 110 4.80 -19.59 -19.36
N VAL A 111 6.11 -19.85 -19.44
CA VAL A 111 6.84 -20.62 -18.43
C VAL A 111 8.14 -19.94 -18.06
N TRP A 112 8.51 -19.97 -16.80
CA TRP A 112 9.88 -19.71 -16.37
C TRP A 112 10.75 -20.89 -16.78
N PRO A 113 11.84 -20.69 -17.53
CA PRO A 113 12.77 -21.77 -17.87
C PRO A 113 13.26 -22.46 -16.59
N TYR A 114 13.00 -23.76 -16.48
CA TYR A 114 13.36 -24.57 -15.31
C TYR A 114 13.52 -26.03 -15.69
N ALA A 115 14.66 -26.63 -15.35
CA ALA A 115 14.98 -27.99 -15.77
C ALA A 115 13.98 -29.02 -15.23
N ASP A 116 13.52 -28.83 -13.98
CA ASP A 116 12.56 -29.71 -13.31
C ASP A 116 11.11 -29.32 -13.57
N GLY A 117 10.87 -28.32 -14.42
CA GLY A 117 9.54 -27.85 -14.77
C GLY A 117 8.68 -28.93 -15.43
N SER A 118 7.39 -28.90 -15.18
CA SER A 118 6.42 -29.90 -15.64
C SER A 118 5.79 -29.58 -17.00
N VAL A 119 5.94 -28.36 -17.51
CA VAL A 119 5.24 -27.88 -18.70
C VAL A 119 6.21 -27.40 -19.76
N ARG A 120 5.88 -27.65 -21.05
CA ARG A 120 6.56 -27.06 -22.19
C ARG A 120 5.76 -25.85 -22.67
N GLY A 121 6.38 -24.68 -22.66
CA GLY A 121 5.73 -23.41 -22.98
C GLY A 121 6.68 -22.38 -23.56
N LEU A 122 6.18 -21.17 -23.79
CA LEU A 122 7.00 -20.04 -24.22
C LEU A 122 7.82 -19.50 -23.05
N SER A 123 9.11 -19.34 -23.25
CA SER A 123 10.02 -18.80 -22.25
C SER A 123 9.61 -17.37 -21.85
N PHE A 124 9.44 -17.17 -20.58
CA PHE A 124 9.16 -15.89 -19.92
C PHE A 124 10.27 -15.59 -18.91
N GLU A 125 10.94 -14.44 -19.05
CA GLU A 125 12.05 -14.08 -18.16
C GLU A 125 11.54 -13.79 -16.74
N PRO A 126 11.92 -14.59 -15.72
CA PRO A 126 11.54 -14.34 -14.34
C PRO A 126 12.22 -13.08 -13.82
N LEU A 127 11.67 -12.47 -12.76
CA LEU A 127 12.27 -11.30 -12.08
C LEU A 127 13.70 -11.57 -11.59
N TYR A 128 14.02 -12.82 -11.32
CA TYR A 128 15.37 -13.27 -10.95
C TYR A 128 15.55 -14.76 -11.29
N PRO A 129 16.76 -15.21 -11.66
CA PRO A 129 16.97 -16.60 -12.09
C PRO A 129 16.54 -17.67 -11.08
N SER A 130 16.58 -17.39 -9.77
CA SER A 130 16.19 -18.34 -8.74
C SER A 130 14.67 -18.41 -8.47
N VAL A 131 13.86 -17.59 -9.16
CA VAL A 131 12.40 -17.54 -8.96
C VAL A 131 11.73 -18.91 -9.07
N PRO A 132 12.02 -19.77 -10.06
CA PRO A 132 11.39 -21.09 -10.12
C PRO A 132 11.68 -21.95 -8.90
N VAL A 133 12.92 -21.93 -8.43
CA VAL A 133 13.34 -22.68 -7.22
C VAL A 133 12.66 -22.17 -5.97
N ALA A 134 12.56 -20.84 -5.82
CA ALA A 134 11.88 -20.22 -4.68
C ALA A 134 10.37 -20.50 -4.70
N ALA A 135 9.76 -20.46 -5.87
CA ALA A 135 8.33 -20.72 -6.08
C ALA A 135 7.96 -22.19 -5.80
N GLU A 136 8.83 -23.15 -6.15
CA GLU A 136 8.64 -24.57 -5.84
C GLU A 136 8.58 -24.82 -4.32
N ARG A 137 9.39 -24.09 -3.56
CA ARG A 137 9.47 -24.22 -2.09
C ARG A 137 8.34 -23.53 -1.36
N ASP A 138 7.73 -22.50 -1.98
CA ASP A 138 6.71 -21.66 -1.33
C ASP A 138 5.53 -21.37 -2.29
N PRO A 139 4.44 -22.18 -2.19
CA PRO A 139 3.26 -21.99 -3.04
C PRO A 139 2.61 -20.61 -2.94
N LYS A 140 2.68 -19.94 -1.78
CA LYS A 140 2.13 -18.59 -1.61
C LYS A 140 2.99 -17.55 -2.35
N LEU A 141 4.29 -17.72 -2.29
CA LEU A 141 5.21 -16.89 -3.06
C LEU A 141 5.02 -17.12 -4.57
N TYR A 142 4.82 -18.37 -4.98
CA TYR A 142 4.55 -18.72 -6.38
C TYR A 142 3.31 -17.97 -6.91
N GLU A 143 2.20 -18.01 -6.17
CA GLU A 143 0.99 -17.28 -6.58
C GLU A 143 1.25 -15.76 -6.74
N LEU A 144 1.95 -15.13 -5.79
CA LEU A 144 2.25 -13.70 -5.88
C LEU A 144 3.16 -13.36 -7.05
N LEU A 145 4.19 -14.18 -7.31
CA LEU A 145 5.11 -14.00 -8.45
C LEU A 145 4.39 -14.15 -9.78
N ALA A 146 3.51 -15.15 -9.91
CA ALA A 146 2.71 -15.38 -11.11
C ALA A 146 1.73 -14.22 -11.37
N LEU A 147 1.11 -13.66 -10.30
CA LEU A 147 0.27 -12.48 -10.40
C LEU A 147 1.05 -11.26 -10.86
N VAL A 148 2.27 -11.06 -10.35
CA VAL A 148 3.14 -9.96 -10.80
C VAL A 148 3.50 -10.15 -12.29
N ASP A 149 3.81 -11.35 -12.75
CA ASP A 149 4.09 -11.60 -14.16
C ASP A 149 2.86 -11.36 -15.05
N ALA A 150 1.66 -11.73 -14.59
CA ALA A 150 0.43 -11.38 -15.29
C ALA A 150 0.19 -9.86 -15.37
N MET A 151 0.60 -9.10 -14.34
CA MET A 151 0.56 -7.63 -14.38
C MET A 151 1.66 -7.04 -15.28
N ARG A 152 2.81 -7.70 -15.40
CA ARG A 152 3.91 -7.25 -16.28
C ARG A 152 3.57 -7.36 -17.77
N ASP A 153 2.89 -8.43 -18.19
CA ASP A 153 2.72 -8.76 -19.61
C ASP A 153 1.32 -9.22 -20.02
N GLY A 154 0.46 -9.54 -19.08
CA GLY A 154 -0.89 -10.03 -19.37
C GLY A 154 -1.73 -9.07 -20.23
N ARG A 155 -2.72 -9.62 -20.96
CA ARG A 155 -3.76 -8.83 -21.65
C ARG A 155 -4.55 -7.99 -20.64
N ALA A 156 -5.26 -6.97 -21.08
CA ALA A 156 -5.96 -6.05 -20.16
C ALA A 156 -6.86 -6.77 -19.14
N ARG A 157 -7.61 -7.79 -19.58
CA ARG A 157 -8.44 -8.61 -18.67
C ARG A 157 -7.62 -9.39 -17.67
N GLU A 158 -6.52 -10.00 -18.12
CA GLU A 158 -5.62 -10.78 -17.25
C GLU A 158 -4.98 -9.90 -16.18
N ARG A 159 -4.51 -8.71 -16.57
CA ARG A 159 -3.95 -7.73 -15.63
C ARG A 159 -4.96 -7.27 -14.58
N ASN A 160 -6.20 -7.00 -14.99
CA ASN A 160 -7.25 -6.57 -14.06
C ASN A 160 -7.58 -7.66 -13.04
N ILE A 161 -7.73 -8.91 -13.50
CA ILE A 161 -7.96 -10.04 -12.61
C ILE A 161 -6.75 -10.27 -11.69
N ALA A 162 -5.53 -10.20 -12.24
CA ALA A 162 -4.30 -10.34 -11.45
C ALA A 162 -4.17 -9.25 -10.37
N ALA A 163 -4.53 -8.01 -10.69
CA ALA A 163 -4.52 -6.92 -9.73
C ALA A 163 -5.53 -7.15 -8.59
N GLN A 164 -6.76 -7.56 -8.89
CA GLN A 164 -7.78 -7.89 -7.89
C GLN A 164 -7.34 -9.05 -6.98
N GLU A 165 -6.85 -10.14 -7.56
CA GLU A 165 -6.34 -11.30 -6.82
C GLU A 165 -5.14 -10.93 -5.93
N PHE A 166 -4.28 -10.06 -6.42
CA PHE A 166 -3.13 -9.55 -5.68
C PHE A 166 -3.56 -8.67 -4.49
N GLU A 167 -4.51 -7.77 -4.70
CA GLU A 167 -5.07 -6.92 -3.63
C GLU A 167 -5.69 -7.75 -2.50
N GLN A 168 -6.47 -8.77 -2.84
CA GLN A 168 -7.06 -9.66 -1.84
C GLN A 168 -5.99 -10.34 -0.98
N ARG A 169 -4.92 -10.87 -1.61
CA ARG A 169 -3.85 -11.55 -0.89
C ARG A 169 -3.02 -10.63 -0.02
N ILE A 170 -2.74 -9.43 -0.49
CA ILE A 170 -2.03 -8.42 0.31
C ILE A 170 -2.90 -7.99 1.50
N SER A 171 -4.18 -7.76 1.31
CA SER A 171 -5.08 -7.37 2.41
C SER A 171 -5.16 -8.43 3.51
N MET A 172 -5.07 -9.71 3.15
CA MET A 172 -4.98 -10.81 4.12
C MET A 172 -3.62 -10.90 4.82
N ALA A 173 -2.56 -10.39 4.19
CA ALA A 173 -1.21 -10.41 4.74
C ALA A 173 -0.92 -9.21 5.67
N VAL A 174 -1.72 -8.14 5.59
CA VAL A 174 -1.61 -7.00 6.49
C VAL A 174 -1.93 -7.48 7.91
N PRO A 175 -1.01 -7.38 8.88
CA PRO A 175 -1.31 -7.74 10.26
C PRO A 175 -2.46 -6.85 10.75
N ALA A 176 -3.48 -7.48 11.35
CA ALA A 176 -4.49 -6.73 12.08
C ALA A 176 -3.78 -5.80 13.09
N PRO A 177 -4.23 -4.55 13.25
CA PRO A 177 -3.67 -3.66 14.25
C PRO A 177 -3.72 -4.39 15.60
N ALA A 178 -2.58 -4.45 16.28
CA ALA A 178 -2.47 -5.11 17.57
C ALA A 178 -3.51 -4.47 18.50
N ALA A 179 -4.52 -5.24 18.89
CA ALA A 179 -5.46 -4.84 19.92
C ALA A 179 -4.66 -4.61 21.20
N HIS A 180 -4.47 -3.37 21.57
CA HIS A 180 -3.97 -3.03 22.89
C HIS A 180 -4.99 -3.59 23.89
N LEU A 181 -4.61 -4.65 24.57
CA LEU A 181 -5.26 -5.08 25.81
C LEU A 181 -5.05 -3.94 26.83
N GLY A 182 -6.02 -3.05 26.87
CA GLY A 182 -6.13 -2.06 27.90
C GLY A 182 -6.45 -2.75 29.22
N SER A 183 -5.57 -2.62 30.19
CA SER A 183 -5.85 -2.92 31.58
C SER A 183 -6.91 -1.92 32.08
N ASP A 184 -8.03 -2.45 32.56
CA ASP A 184 -9.03 -1.74 33.32
C ASP A 184 -8.42 -0.98 34.48
N THR A 185 -8.74 0.29 34.58
CA THR A 185 -8.90 0.95 35.89
C THR A 185 -10.03 1.98 35.79
N THR A 186 -11.13 1.57 36.32
CA THR A 186 -12.29 2.40 36.66
C THR A 186 -11.88 3.49 37.64
N THR A 187 -12.14 4.76 37.31
CA THR A 187 -12.44 5.77 38.32
C THR A 187 -13.40 6.78 37.75
N ALA A 188 -14.50 6.91 38.44
CA ALA A 188 -15.66 7.72 38.07
C ALA A 188 -15.49 9.21 38.41
N ALA A 189 -16.04 10.06 37.53
CA ALA A 189 -16.70 11.36 37.71
C ALA A 189 -15.87 12.59 38.12
N PRO A 190 -16.35 13.83 37.87
CA PRO A 190 -17.71 14.25 37.70
C PRO A 190 -18.03 15.12 36.46
N MET A 191 -19.31 15.19 36.16
CA MET A 191 -19.92 16.06 35.16
C MET A 191 -19.67 17.54 35.43
N LEU A 192 -19.25 18.27 34.38
CA LEU A 192 -19.40 19.69 34.30
C LEU A 192 -19.95 20.08 32.93
N HIS A 193 -21.01 20.87 32.96
CA HIS A 193 -21.78 21.32 31.82
C HIS A 193 -20.93 22.07 30.80
N SER A 194 -21.09 21.67 29.53
CA SER A 194 -20.51 22.38 28.39
C SER A 194 -21.47 23.37 27.81
N PRO A 195 -21.01 24.53 27.39
CA PRO A 195 -21.75 25.35 26.43
C PRO A 195 -21.55 24.78 25.02
N GLN A 196 -22.67 24.61 24.33
CA GLN A 196 -22.71 24.23 22.94
C GLN A 196 -21.94 25.21 22.07
N ALA A 197 -20.87 24.75 21.42
CA ALA A 197 -20.13 25.58 20.49
C ALA A 197 -20.60 25.35 19.05
N ALA A 198 -20.78 26.46 18.39
CA ALA A 198 -21.45 26.66 17.14
C ALA A 198 -20.68 26.18 15.91
N TYR A 199 -21.43 25.92 14.86
CA TYR A 199 -21.09 25.38 13.57
C TYR A 199 -20.41 26.34 12.61
N VAL A 200 -19.65 25.81 11.67
CA VAL A 200 -19.37 26.51 10.41
C VAL A 200 -19.90 25.66 9.29
N THR A 201 -20.85 26.21 8.61
CA THR A 201 -20.93 26.17 7.19
C THR A 201 -21.90 26.98 6.53
N GLN A 202 -21.76 27.32 5.38
CA GLN A 202 -22.82 27.56 4.43
C GLN A 202 -22.49 26.78 3.17
N THR A 203 -23.41 26.00 2.77
CA THR A 203 -23.82 25.44 1.52
C THR A 203 -23.66 23.94 1.38
N GLY A 204 -24.80 23.23 1.36
CA GLY A 204 -25.08 22.01 0.60
C GLY A 204 -24.36 20.72 1.02
N GLY A 205 -24.70 20.18 2.18
CA GLY A 205 -24.13 18.94 2.70
C GLY A 205 -23.35 19.20 3.99
N GLU A 206 -24.08 19.33 5.11
CA GLU A 206 -23.47 19.71 6.42
C GLU A 206 -22.61 18.60 6.99
N LEU A 207 -21.29 18.78 6.95
CA LEU A 207 -20.37 18.05 7.83
C LEU A 207 -20.50 18.61 9.24
N LYS A 208 -21.15 17.87 10.13
CA LYS A 208 -21.26 18.20 11.55
C LYS A 208 -19.99 17.77 12.28
N ILE A 209 -19.04 18.71 12.43
CA ILE A 209 -17.78 18.43 13.10
C ILE A 209 -17.78 19.05 14.49
N PRO A 210 -17.53 18.28 15.56
CA PRO A 210 -17.36 18.83 16.91
C PRO A 210 -16.05 19.64 16.96
N ARG A 211 -16.13 20.97 16.95
CA ARG A 211 -14.96 21.86 16.91
C ARG A 211 -13.95 21.61 18.02
N ASP A 212 -14.44 21.37 19.23
CA ASP A 212 -13.57 21.14 20.39
C ASP A 212 -12.74 19.86 20.24
N ARG A 213 -13.36 18.80 19.71
CA ARG A 213 -12.66 17.54 19.42
C ARG A 213 -11.68 17.70 18.26
N LEU A 214 -12.06 18.41 17.20
CA LEU A 214 -11.19 18.71 16.09
C LEU A 214 -9.97 19.54 16.56
N ALA A 215 -10.19 20.58 17.35
CA ALA A 215 -9.12 21.40 17.91
C ALA A 215 -8.21 20.62 18.86
N ALA A 216 -8.76 19.71 19.66
CA ALA A 216 -7.96 18.83 20.53
C ALA A 216 -7.06 17.90 19.72
N LEU A 217 -7.61 17.28 18.68
CA LEU A 217 -6.88 16.42 17.78
C LEU A 217 -5.78 17.19 17.01
N CYS A 218 -6.09 18.36 16.49
CA CYS A 218 -5.12 19.21 15.82
C CYS A 218 -3.95 19.59 16.75
N ARG A 219 -4.22 19.91 18.01
CA ARG A 219 -3.16 20.20 19.01
C ARG A 219 -2.33 18.95 19.35
N GLN A 220 -2.97 17.77 19.48
CA GLN A 220 -2.30 16.51 19.75
C GLN A 220 -1.24 16.18 18.66
N TYR A 221 -1.58 16.45 17.41
CA TYR A 221 -0.70 16.18 16.27
C TYR A 221 0.15 17.40 15.84
N GLY A 222 0.14 18.50 16.58
CA GLY A 222 0.90 19.70 16.23
C GLY A 222 0.51 20.30 14.88
N VAL A 223 -0.79 20.29 14.58
CA VAL A 223 -1.33 20.88 13.35
C VAL A 223 -1.48 22.37 13.51
N ARG A 224 -0.78 23.14 12.67
CA ARG A 224 -0.92 24.60 12.60
C ARG A 224 -2.19 25.01 11.89
N LYS A 225 -2.52 24.32 10.78
CA LYS A 225 -3.69 24.63 9.98
C LYS A 225 -4.28 23.39 9.36
N LEU A 226 -5.60 23.27 9.42
CA LEU A 226 -6.37 22.21 8.78
C LEU A 226 -7.40 22.85 7.86
N SER A 227 -7.42 22.42 6.61
CA SER A 227 -8.39 22.89 5.61
C SER A 227 -9.02 21.71 4.88
N VAL A 228 -10.26 21.84 4.45
CA VAL A 228 -10.97 20.88 3.61
C VAL A 228 -11.00 21.39 2.17
N PHE A 229 -10.93 20.49 1.21
CA PHE A 229 -11.04 20.78 -0.22
C PHE A 229 -11.86 19.71 -0.95
N GLY A 230 -11.99 19.80 -2.28
CA GLY A 230 -12.73 18.84 -3.07
C GLY A 230 -14.24 18.89 -2.88
N SER A 231 -14.93 17.75 -2.97
CA SER A 231 -16.38 17.63 -2.88
C SER A 231 -16.94 18.16 -1.55
N ALA A 232 -16.22 17.88 -0.46
CA ALA A 232 -16.57 18.35 0.88
C ALA A 232 -16.56 19.88 1.02
N ALA A 233 -15.65 20.55 0.35
CA ALA A 233 -15.55 22.00 0.34
C ALA A 233 -16.57 22.66 -0.60
N ARG A 234 -16.87 22.05 -1.74
CA ARG A 234 -17.86 22.55 -2.70
C ARG A 234 -19.29 22.33 -2.26
N GLY A 235 -19.53 21.34 -1.37
CA GLY A 235 -20.88 21.00 -0.91
C GLY A 235 -21.61 20.03 -1.85
N ASP A 236 -20.90 19.34 -2.74
CA ASP A 236 -21.43 18.33 -3.65
C ASP A 236 -21.11 16.89 -3.18
N MET A 237 -20.92 16.72 -1.86
CA MET A 237 -20.68 15.43 -1.23
C MET A 237 -21.85 14.47 -1.35
N THR A 238 -21.56 13.24 -1.69
CA THR A 238 -22.46 12.09 -1.56
C THR A 238 -22.16 11.30 -0.29
N PRO A 239 -23.04 10.39 0.16
CA PRO A 239 -22.75 9.50 1.30
C PRO A 239 -21.46 8.68 1.15
N GLU A 240 -21.04 8.42 -0.08
CA GLU A 240 -19.85 7.63 -0.43
C GLU A 240 -18.62 8.49 -0.72
N SER A 241 -18.75 9.82 -0.68
CA SER A 241 -17.63 10.73 -0.95
C SER A 241 -16.62 10.73 0.20
N ASP A 242 -15.33 10.69 -0.18
CA ASP A 242 -14.22 10.86 0.74
C ASP A 242 -14.10 12.33 1.18
N VAL A 243 -13.50 12.55 2.34
CA VAL A 243 -13.22 13.90 2.87
C VAL A 243 -11.75 14.22 2.64
N ASP A 244 -11.47 15.14 1.73
CA ASP A 244 -10.12 15.58 1.40
C ASP A 244 -9.67 16.69 2.35
N LEU A 245 -8.63 16.45 3.16
CA LEU A 245 -8.07 17.40 4.11
C LEU A 245 -6.65 17.80 3.76
N MET A 246 -6.36 19.09 3.86
CA MET A 246 -5.00 19.62 3.81
C MET A 246 -4.53 19.98 5.20
N VAL A 247 -3.41 19.41 5.61
CA VAL A 247 -2.83 19.57 6.94
C VAL A 247 -1.49 20.26 6.83
N GLU A 248 -1.35 21.40 7.51
CA GLU A 248 -0.06 22.08 7.70
C GLU A 248 0.36 21.89 9.16
N PHE A 249 1.53 21.27 9.37
CA PHE A 249 2.08 21.08 10.71
C PHE A 249 2.88 22.29 11.19
N GLU A 250 3.02 22.40 12.51
CA GLU A 250 3.94 23.37 13.12
C GLU A 250 5.39 23.01 12.78
N PRO A 251 6.29 24.01 12.61
CA PRO A 251 7.70 23.77 12.29
C PRO A 251 8.43 22.84 13.28
N ASP A 252 8.01 22.90 14.56
CA ASP A 252 8.58 22.11 15.64
C ASP A 252 7.71 20.88 15.99
N SER A 253 6.76 20.53 15.15
CA SER A 253 5.89 19.37 15.35
C SER A 253 6.73 18.09 15.36
N LYS A 254 6.49 17.26 16.39
CA LYS A 254 7.07 15.91 16.46
C LYS A 254 6.31 14.89 15.62
N THR A 255 5.19 15.29 15.02
CA THR A 255 4.35 14.45 14.19
C THR A 255 5.09 14.16 12.88
N SER A 256 5.27 12.89 12.61
CA SER A 256 5.91 12.39 11.40
C SER A 256 4.85 11.89 10.40
N LEU A 257 5.26 11.65 9.17
CA LEU A 257 4.39 10.99 8.17
C LEU A 257 3.86 9.62 8.65
N PHE A 258 4.50 9.02 9.65
CA PHE A 258 4.06 7.75 10.25
C PHE A 258 2.85 7.89 11.18
N ASP A 259 2.60 9.09 11.68
CA ASP A 259 1.45 9.38 12.54
C ASP A 259 0.20 9.70 11.71
N LEU A 260 0.35 9.96 10.40
CA LEU A 260 -0.76 10.29 9.51
C LEU A 260 -1.85 9.21 9.45
N PRO A 261 -1.56 7.90 9.42
CA PRO A 261 -2.61 6.88 9.41
C PRO A 261 -3.45 6.90 10.70
N ALA A 262 -2.82 7.09 11.87
CA ALA A 262 -3.53 7.20 13.14
C ALA A 262 -4.38 8.48 13.19
N MET A 263 -3.81 9.61 12.75
CA MET A 263 -4.53 10.86 12.62
C MET A 263 -5.71 10.76 11.64
N GLN A 264 -5.54 10.04 10.54
CA GLN A 264 -6.57 9.81 9.53
C GLN A 264 -7.74 9.00 10.09
N GLU A 265 -7.46 7.99 10.91
CA GLU A 265 -8.46 7.16 11.57
C GLU A 265 -9.25 7.98 12.63
N GLU A 266 -8.56 8.77 13.46
CA GLU A 266 -9.19 9.64 14.44
C GLU A 266 -10.01 10.74 13.76
N LEU A 267 -9.54 11.32 12.67
CA LEU A 267 -10.30 12.26 11.85
C LEU A 267 -11.52 11.58 11.22
N SER A 268 -11.37 10.38 10.67
CA SER A 268 -12.49 9.61 10.11
C SER A 268 -13.63 9.44 11.14
N ALA A 269 -13.28 9.12 12.39
CA ALA A 269 -14.24 9.00 13.47
C ALA A 269 -14.98 10.33 13.78
N LEU A 270 -14.33 11.48 13.55
CA LEU A 270 -14.95 12.80 13.68
C LEU A 270 -15.84 13.17 12.49
N PHE A 271 -15.56 12.61 11.31
CA PHE A 271 -16.30 12.83 10.07
C PHE A 271 -17.32 11.71 9.78
N GLU A 272 -18.03 11.24 10.80
CA GLU A 272 -19.10 10.23 10.69
C GLU A 272 -18.61 8.89 10.08
N ASN A 273 -17.38 8.48 10.40
CA ASN A 273 -16.68 7.30 9.87
C ASN A 273 -16.52 7.33 8.34
N ARG A 274 -16.49 8.49 7.72
CA ARG A 274 -16.15 8.64 6.32
C ARG A 274 -14.67 8.45 6.10
N ARG A 275 -14.31 7.98 4.92
CA ARG A 275 -12.92 7.94 4.52
C ARG A 275 -12.36 9.35 4.44
N VAL A 276 -11.21 9.56 5.09
CA VAL A 276 -10.50 10.84 5.10
C VAL A 276 -9.19 10.67 4.35
N ASP A 277 -8.91 11.54 3.40
CA ASP A 277 -7.61 11.59 2.72
C ASP A 277 -6.87 12.85 3.18
N ILE A 278 -5.64 12.65 3.70
CA ILE A 278 -4.79 13.73 4.21
C ILE A 278 -3.73 14.08 3.16
N ALA A 279 -3.69 15.34 2.78
CA ALA A 279 -2.65 15.91 1.93
C ALA A 279 -1.84 16.96 2.71
N THR A 280 -0.55 17.05 2.42
CA THR A 280 0.33 18.11 2.93
C THR A 280 0.51 19.21 1.88
N PRO A 281 1.00 20.41 2.25
CA PRO A 281 1.12 21.53 1.32
C PRO A 281 2.00 21.26 0.09
N GLU A 282 2.89 20.27 0.15
CA GLU A 282 3.74 19.85 -0.98
C GLU A 282 2.91 19.39 -2.19
N ILE A 283 1.66 18.96 -1.98
CA ILE A 283 0.76 18.65 -3.10
C ILE A 283 0.50 19.85 -4.02
N LEU A 284 0.65 21.07 -3.47
CA LEU A 284 0.49 22.33 -4.20
C LEU A 284 1.71 22.71 -5.05
N GLU A 285 2.82 22.00 -4.96
CA GLU A 285 3.98 22.20 -5.84
C GLU A 285 3.63 21.83 -7.28
N ASN A 286 2.71 20.88 -7.48
CA ASN A 286 2.18 20.57 -8.79
C ASN A 286 1.19 21.65 -9.27
N PRO A 287 1.48 22.39 -10.37
CA PRO A 287 0.67 23.51 -10.84
C PRO A 287 -0.78 23.15 -11.15
N PHE A 288 -1.03 21.94 -11.65
CA PHE A 288 -2.37 21.46 -11.98
C PHE A 288 -3.19 21.20 -10.71
N ARG A 289 -2.59 20.56 -9.70
CA ARG A 289 -3.23 20.30 -8.41
C ARG A 289 -3.44 21.60 -7.64
N ARG A 290 -2.48 22.52 -7.64
CA ARG A 290 -2.62 23.84 -7.03
C ARG A 290 -3.87 24.56 -7.53
N LYS A 291 -4.07 24.64 -8.86
CA LYS A 291 -5.24 25.32 -9.45
C LYS A 291 -6.56 24.70 -9.02
N ALA A 292 -6.64 23.37 -8.97
CA ALA A 292 -7.84 22.66 -8.57
C ALA A 292 -8.15 22.80 -7.06
N ILE A 293 -7.14 22.68 -6.21
CA ILE A 293 -7.31 22.67 -4.75
C ILE A 293 -7.50 24.08 -4.21
N SER A 294 -6.73 25.07 -4.69
CA SER A 294 -6.77 26.45 -4.16
C SER A 294 -8.13 27.14 -4.38
N ALA A 295 -8.89 26.71 -5.38
CA ALA A 295 -10.21 27.27 -5.64
C ALA A 295 -11.24 26.85 -4.60
N ASP A 296 -11.09 25.67 -4.01
CA ASP A 296 -12.09 25.04 -3.13
C ASP A 296 -11.64 24.98 -1.66
N LEU A 297 -10.46 25.48 -1.32
CA LEU A 297 -9.86 25.33 0.02
C LEU A 297 -10.64 26.11 1.08
N LYS A 298 -11.24 25.44 2.05
CA LYS A 298 -11.93 26.03 3.20
C LYS A 298 -11.25 25.65 4.51
N MET A 299 -10.92 26.63 5.33
CA MET A 299 -10.24 26.41 6.62
C MET A 299 -11.22 25.87 7.68
N LEU A 300 -10.81 24.79 8.35
CA LEU A 300 -11.52 24.18 9.47
C LEU A 300 -10.90 24.52 10.82
N TYR A 301 -9.56 24.63 10.89
CA TYR A 301 -8.80 24.92 12.10
C TYR A 301 -7.54 25.73 11.78
N ALA A 302 -7.17 26.65 12.66
CA ALA A 302 -5.87 27.32 12.73
C ALA A 302 -5.48 27.50 14.19
N ALA A 303 -4.20 27.21 14.53
CA ALA A 303 -3.60 27.38 15.85
C ALA A 303 -3.32 28.83 16.17
#